data_6f6f27233d91b6d388f79e07652f728c
#
_entry.id   6f6f27233d91b6d388f79e07652f728c
#
_cell.length_a   1.000
_cell.length_b   1.000
_cell.length_c   1.000
_cell.angle_alpha   90.00
_cell.angle_beta   90.00
_cell.angle_gamma   90.00
#
_symmetry.space_group_name_H-M   'P 1'
#
loop_
_entity.id
_entity.type
_entity.pdbx_description
1 polymer ?
#
loop_
_entity_poly.entity_id
_entity_poly.type
_entity_poly.pdbx_seq_one_letter_code
_entity_poly.pdbx_strand_id
1 'polypeptide(L)'
;MKTKIETHNEKKIIKGAVSGVLHTDRAIKLVRDLSIAAEQQKGYDILIDLRESVTAPEMTDLMAIMSAWSRLADDFDNKIAVIFPRDEEHTRFAQLFKKCMEIQKFQFRQLFDYDTAIEWLNG
;
A
#
# COMPACT_ATOMS: atom_id res chain seq x y z
N MET A 1 -8.03 -9.63 13.33
CA MET A 1 -7.34 -8.75 12.38
C MET A 1 -7.82 -7.32 12.51
N LYS A 2 -6.91 -6.39 12.43
CA LYS A 2 -7.24 -4.95 12.48
C LYS A 2 -6.71 -4.23 11.26
N THR A 3 -7.52 -3.34 10.72
CA THR A 3 -7.12 -2.41 9.68
C THR A 3 -7.37 -1.00 10.21
N LYS A 4 -6.36 -0.14 10.10
CA LYS A 4 -6.46 1.24 10.59
C LYS A 4 -5.96 2.20 9.52
N ILE A 5 -6.77 3.22 9.21
CA ILE A 5 -6.39 4.26 8.28
C ILE A 5 -6.35 5.59 9.02
N GLU A 6 -5.22 6.26 8.95
CA GLU A 6 -5.00 7.55 9.61
C GLU A 6 -4.50 8.57 8.61
N THR A 7 -4.89 9.82 8.79
CA THR A 7 -4.36 10.93 7.99
C THR A 7 -3.43 11.75 8.85
N HIS A 8 -2.17 11.88 8.41
CA HIS A 8 -1.15 12.67 9.08
C HIS A 8 -0.99 13.99 8.35
N ASN A 9 -1.69 15.01 8.80
CA ASN A 9 -1.76 16.29 8.07
C ASN A 9 -0.44 17.04 8.01
N GLU A 10 0.37 16.95 9.05
CA GLU A 10 1.66 17.67 9.08
C GLU A 10 2.61 17.17 7.99
N LYS A 11 2.62 15.87 7.74
CA LYS A 11 3.49 15.25 6.74
C LYS A 11 2.80 15.03 5.41
N LYS A 12 1.51 15.27 5.34
CA LYS A 12 0.68 15.02 4.15
C LYS A 12 0.76 13.55 3.72
N ILE A 13 0.52 12.67 4.65
CA ILE A 13 0.57 11.22 4.44
C ILE A 13 -0.74 10.59 4.91
N ILE A 14 -1.29 9.70 4.08
CA ILE A 14 -2.40 8.82 4.46
C ILE A 14 -1.79 7.46 4.77
N LYS A 15 -1.92 7.02 6.01
CA LYS A 15 -1.32 5.77 6.47
C LYS A 15 -2.38 4.69 6.65
N GLY A 16 -2.17 3.53 6.02
CA GLY A 16 -2.95 2.33 6.27
C GLY A 16 -2.07 1.29 6.95
N ALA A 17 -2.55 0.72 8.05
CA ALA A 17 -1.82 -0.32 8.78
C ALA A 17 -2.73 -1.54 8.95
N VAL A 18 -2.16 -2.73 8.77
CA VAL A 18 -2.88 -3.99 8.88
C VAL A 18 -2.14 -4.92 9.82
N SER A 19 -2.87 -5.58 10.72
CA SER A 19 -2.33 -6.65 11.56
C SER A 19 -3.19 -7.89 11.40
N GLY A 20 -2.56 -9.07 11.49
CA GLY A 20 -3.23 -10.36 11.34
C GLY A 20 -3.19 -10.86 9.91
N VAL A 21 -4.07 -11.81 9.59
CA VAL A 21 -4.07 -12.45 8.27
C VAL A 21 -4.72 -11.54 7.24
N LEU A 22 -4.00 -11.26 6.16
CA LEU A 22 -4.47 -10.40 5.09
C LEU A 22 -5.01 -11.25 3.93
N HIS A 23 -6.32 -11.36 3.83
CA HIS A 23 -7.00 -12.03 2.71
C HIS A 23 -7.20 -11.06 1.54
N THR A 24 -7.46 -11.61 0.36
CA THR A 24 -7.62 -10.81 -0.86
C THR A 24 -8.70 -9.75 -0.74
N ASP A 25 -9.88 -10.11 -0.23
CA ASP A 25 -10.98 -9.15 -0.08
C ASP A 25 -10.64 -8.02 0.89
N ARG A 26 -9.86 -8.30 1.92
CA ARG A 26 -9.36 -7.29 2.85
C ARG A 26 -8.36 -6.34 2.19
N ALA A 27 -7.47 -6.90 1.38
CA ALA A 27 -6.51 -6.11 0.64
C ALA A 27 -7.21 -5.16 -0.33
N ILE A 28 -8.22 -5.65 -1.03
CA ILE A 28 -9.02 -4.85 -1.95
C ILE A 28 -9.74 -3.71 -1.20
N LYS A 29 -10.34 -4.04 -0.05
CA LYS A 29 -11.01 -3.03 0.76
C LYS A 29 -10.04 -1.96 1.24
N LEU A 30 -8.85 -2.35 1.68
CA LEU A 30 -7.83 -1.41 2.11
C LEU A 30 -7.46 -0.45 0.99
N VAL A 31 -7.23 -0.97 -0.21
CA VAL A 31 -6.89 -0.14 -1.37
C VAL A 31 -8.02 0.84 -1.72
N ARG A 32 -9.26 0.37 -1.67
CA ARG A 32 -10.42 1.22 -1.92
C ARG A 32 -10.53 2.35 -0.91
N ASP A 33 -10.37 2.03 0.37
CA ASP A 33 -10.45 3.03 1.43
C ASP A 33 -9.33 4.06 1.32
N LEU A 34 -8.12 3.62 0.98
CA LEU A 34 -7.00 4.52 0.74
C LEU A 34 -7.23 5.40 -0.48
N SER A 35 -7.81 4.84 -1.54
CA SER A 35 -8.12 5.60 -2.76
C SER A 35 -9.14 6.71 -2.47
N ILE A 36 -10.16 6.41 -1.69
CA ILE A 36 -11.16 7.39 -1.32
C ILE A 36 -10.51 8.51 -0.47
N ALA A 37 -9.69 8.14 0.48
CA ALA A 37 -8.98 9.12 1.31
C ALA A 37 -8.06 10.01 0.45
N ALA A 38 -7.37 9.42 -0.52
CA ALA A 38 -6.47 10.17 -1.41
C ALA A 38 -7.24 11.13 -2.31
N GLU A 39 -8.43 10.76 -2.75
CA GLU A 39 -9.27 11.64 -3.53
C GLU A 39 -9.72 12.87 -2.72
N GLN A 40 -9.96 12.67 -1.42
CA GLN A 40 -10.37 13.73 -0.52
C GLN A 40 -9.21 14.59 -0.06
N GLN A 41 -8.00 14.03 -0.02
CA GLN A 41 -6.79 14.70 0.46
C GLN A 41 -5.78 14.81 -0.67
N LYS A 42 -6.03 15.70 -1.61
CA LYS A 42 -5.15 15.90 -2.77
C LYS A 42 -3.76 16.34 -2.34
N GLY A 43 -2.74 15.75 -2.95
CA GLY A 43 -1.35 16.06 -2.65
C GLY A 43 -0.75 15.25 -1.50
N TYR A 44 -1.51 14.31 -0.94
CA TYR A 44 -1.00 13.44 0.11
C TYR A 44 -0.40 12.17 -0.47
N ASP A 45 0.71 11.72 0.12
CA ASP A 45 1.31 10.42 -0.20
C ASP A 45 0.59 9.31 0.55
N ILE A 46 0.76 8.07 0.10
CA ILE A 46 0.17 6.90 0.74
C ILE A 46 1.28 6.04 1.35
N LEU A 47 1.10 5.64 2.60
CA LEU A 47 1.99 4.73 3.31
C LEU A 47 1.17 3.53 3.80
N ILE A 48 1.56 2.33 3.39
CA ILE A 48 0.89 1.10 3.83
C ILE A 48 1.88 0.29 4.66
N ASP A 49 1.52 0.00 5.90
CA ASP A 49 2.36 -0.77 6.83
C ASP A 49 1.78 -2.17 6.99
N LEU A 50 2.47 -3.15 6.43
CA LEU A 50 2.07 -4.56 6.47
C LEU A 50 2.98 -5.40 7.37
N ARG A 51 3.83 -4.78 8.19
CA ARG A 51 4.81 -5.51 9.01
C ARG A 51 4.19 -6.49 9.99
N GLU A 52 2.98 -6.22 10.46
CA GLU A 52 2.29 -7.08 11.41
C GLU A 52 1.24 -7.98 10.76
N SER A 53 1.25 -8.04 9.43
CA SER A 53 0.32 -8.87 8.68
C SER A 53 0.98 -10.18 8.24
N VAL A 54 0.12 -11.17 7.99
CA VAL A 54 0.53 -12.45 7.39
C VAL A 54 -0.25 -12.60 6.10
N THR A 55 0.44 -12.87 5.00
CA THR A 55 -0.21 -13.06 3.71
C THR A 55 -0.91 -14.42 3.70
N ALA A 56 -2.21 -14.44 3.44
CA ALA A 56 -2.98 -15.69 3.34
C ALA A 56 -2.60 -16.43 2.06
N PRO A 57 -2.59 -17.78 2.08
CA PRO A 57 -2.25 -18.56 0.89
C PRO A 57 -3.15 -18.28 -0.32
N GLU A 58 -4.41 -17.94 -0.09
CA GLU A 58 -5.35 -17.61 -1.16
C GLU A 58 -5.13 -16.20 -1.72
N MET A 59 -4.22 -15.41 -1.16
CA MET A 59 -3.92 -14.09 -1.67
C MET A 59 -3.04 -14.19 -2.91
N THR A 60 -3.55 -14.88 -3.91
CA THR A 60 -2.90 -15.01 -5.21
C THR A 60 -3.59 -14.16 -6.28
N ASP A 61 -4.74 -13.55 -5.95
CA ASP A 61 -5.50 -12.76 -6.90
C ASP A 61 -4.96 -11.34 -6.98
N LEU A 62 -3.72 -11.25 -7.45
CA LEU A 62 -3.03 -9.98 -7.61
C LEU A 62 -3.74 -9.07 -8.59
N MET A 63 -4.39 -9.65 -9.61
CA MET A 63 -5.08 -8.87 -10.63
C MET A 63 -6.27 -8.09 -10.04
N ALA A 64 -7.01 -8.70 -9.12
CA ALA A 64 -8.12 -8.01 -8.47
C ALA A 64 -7.63 -6.86 -7.61
N ILE A 65 -6.50 -7.04 -6.92
CA ILE A 65 -5.89 -6.00 -6.11
C ILE A 65 -5.41 -4.85 -7.01
N MET A 66 -4.80 -5.18 -8.14
CA MET A 66 -4.35 -4.17 -9.09
C MET A 66 -5.51 -3.41 -9.72
N SER A 67 -6.63 -4.08 -9.96
CA SER A 67 -7.84 -3.39 -10.45
C SER A 67 -8.33 -2.33 -9.46
N ALA A 68 -8.22 -2.61 -8.16
CA ALA A 68 -8.58 -1.63 -7.14
C ALA A 68 -7.64 -0.41 -7.18
N TRP A 69 -6.36 -0.62 -7.44
CA TRP A 69 -5.40 0.49 -7.59
C TRP A 69 -5.61 1.28 -8.87
N SER A 70 -6.04 0.65 -9.96
CA SER A 70 -6.18 1.32 -11.25
C SER A 70 -7.15 2.50 -11.20
N ARG A 71 -8.12 2.46 -10.29
CA ARG A 71 -9.06 3.55 -10.09
C ARG A 71 -8.37 4.85 -9.70
N LEU A 72 -7.25 4.74 -8.98
CA LEU A 72 -6.51 5.90 -8.51
C LEU A 72 -5.47 6.38 -9.52
N ALA A 73 -5.03 5.51 -10.44
CA ALA A 73 -3.85 5.72 -11.27
C ALA A 73 -3.87 7.00 -12.10
N ASP A 74 -5.02 7.38 -12.64
CA ASP A 74 -5.10 8.51 -13.56
C ASP A 74 -4.88 9.87 -12.89
N ASP A 75 -5.24 9.99 -11.62
CA ASP A 75 -5.24 11.28 -10.92
C ASP A 75 -4.23 11.37 -9.78
N PHE A 76 -3.48 10.29 -9.53
CA PHE A 76 -2.58 10.25 -8.38
C PHE A 76 -1.13 10.46 -8.80
N ASP A 77 -0.58 11.63 -8.48
CA ASP A 77 0.80 12.01 -8.81
C ASP A 77 1.77 11.87 -7.65
N ASN A 78 1.29 11.42 -6.50
CA ASN A 78 2.09 11.35 -5.29
C ASN A 78 2.75 9.98 -5.13
N LYS A 79 3.47 9.80 -4.03
CA LYS A 79 4.24 8.57 -3.78
C LYS A 79 3.43 7.56 -3.00
N ILE A 80 3.68 6.28 -3.26
CA ILE A 80 3.10 5.17 -2.51
C ILE A 80 4.24 4.34 -1.96
N ALA A 81 4.33 4.22 -0.63
CA ALA A 81 5.30 3.39 0.05
C ALA A 81 4.58 2.22 0.73
N VAL A 82 5.10 1.02 0.58
CA VAL A 82 4.57 -0.16 1.27
C VAL A 82 5.70 -0.79 2.09
N ILE A 83 5.45 -0.97 3.38
CA ILE A 83 6.41 -1.61 4.29
C ILE A 83 5.99 -3.06 4.45
N PHE A 84 6.84 -3.98 3.99
CA PHE A 84 6.60 -5.41 4.04
C PHE A 84 7.37 -6.06 5.20
N PRO A 85 6.84 -7.18 5.75
CA PRO A 85 7.65 -8.00 6.66
C PRO A 85 8.84 -8.59 5.90
N ARG A 86 9.95 -8.85 6.65
CA ARG A 86 11.13 -9.48 6.07
C ARG A 86 11.00 -11.01 6.13
N ASP A 87 10.33 -11.59 5.14
CA ASP A 87 10.23 -13.05 4.98
C ASP A 87 10.13 -13.42 3.51
N GLU A 88 10.39 -14.69 3.19
CA GLU A 88 10.44 -15.14 1.80
C GLU A 88 9.12 -15.07 1.07
N GLU A 89 8.02 -15.39 1.76
CA GLU A 89 6.69 -15.36 1.15
C GLU A 89 6.30 -13.95 0.75
N HIS A 90 6.53 -13.00 1.64
CA HIS A 90 6.23 -11.61 1.35
C HIS A 90 7.17 -11.04 0.28
N THR A 91 8.42 -11.48 0.25
CA THR A 91 9.39 -11.01 -0.74
C THR A 91 8.92 -11.33 -2.16
N ARG A 92 8.45 -12.56 -2.39
CA ARG A 92 7.97 -12.96 -3.71
C ARG A 92 6.74 -12.15 -4.12
N PHE A 93 5.78 -12.00 -3.23
CA PHE A 93 4.60 -11.20 -3.47
C PHE A 93 4.97 -9.74 -3.73
N ALA A 94 5.88 -9.21 -2.93
CA ALA A 94 6.31 -7.81 -3.06
C ALA A 94 6.95 -7.52 -4.42
N GLN A 95 7.73 -8.46 -4.96
CA GLN A 95 8.34 -8.29 -6.28
C GLN A 95 7.28 -8.21 -7.39
N LEU A 96 6.28 -9.09 -7.34
CA LEU A 96 5.19 -9.06 -8.31
C LEU A 96 4.35 -7.79 -8.17
N PHE A 97 4.07 -7.41 -6.95
CA PHE A 97 3.31 -6.20 -6.65
C PHE A 97 4.03 -4.97 -7.22
N LYS A 98 5.33 -4.89 -6.99
CA LYS A 98 6.16 -3.79 -7.51
C LYS A 98 6.06 -3.67 -9.02
N LYS A 99 6.18 -4.78 -9.74
CA LYS A 99 6.07 -4.77 -11.20
C LYS A 99 4.72 -4.26 -11.66
N CYS A 100 3.65 -4.69 -11.01
CA CYS A 100 2.30 -4.25 -11.35
C CYS A 100 2.11 -2.75 -11.11
N MET A 101 2.64 -2.23 -10.01
CA MET A 101 2.55 -0.81 -9.71
C MET A 101 3.35 0.03 -10.71
N GLU A 102 4.50 -0.46 -11.14
CA GLU A 102 5.31 0.22 -12.17
C GLU A 102 4.59 0.26 -13.52
N ILE A 103 3.90 -0.82 -13.89
CA ILE A 103 3.11 -0.87 -15.12
C ILE A 103 2.02 0.19 -15.09
N GLN A 104 1.41 0.42 -13.94
CA GLN A 104 0.39 1.45 -13.76
C GLN A 104 0.99 2.86 -13.60
N LYS A 105 2.30 2.96 -13.62
CA LYS A 105 3.05 4.23 -13.57
C LYS A 105 2.94 4.96 -12.22
N PHE A 106 2.74 4.23 -11.15
CA PHE A 106 2.81 4.81 -9.82
C PHE A 106 4.26 5.07 -9.41
N GLN A 107 4.49 6.12 -8.63
CA GLN A 107 5.74 6.34 -7.92
C GLN A 107 5.71 5.45 -6.68
N PHE A 108 6.19 4.23 -6.82
CA PHE A 108 6.04 3.18 -5.82
C PHE A 108 7.39 2.72 -5.30
N ARG A 109 7.48 2.48 -4.00
CA ARG A 109 8.64 1.86 -3.39
C ARG A 109 8.23 0.89 -2.29
N GLN A 110 8.86 -0.28 -2.28
CA GLN A 110 8.72 -1.23 -1.19
C GLN A 110 9.88 -1.06 -0.23
N LEU A 111 9.60 -1.14 1.06
CA LEU A 111 10.58 -0.90 2.11
C LEU A 111 10.37 -1.93 3.22
N PHE A 112 11.30 -1.99 4.18
CA PHE A 112 11.21 -2.94 5.27
C PHE A 112 11.18 -2.29 6.64
N ASP A 113 11.35 -0.97 6.72
CA ASP A 113 11.24 -0.25 7.99
C ASP A 113 10.56 1.11 7.79
N TYR A 114 10.00 1.59 8.88
CA TYR A 114 9.19 2.80 8.89
C TYR A 114 10.01 4.05 8.60
N ASP A 115 11.17 4.17 9.23
CA ASP A 115 11.98 5.39 9.10
C ASP A 115 12.45 5.63 7.67
N THR A 116 12.87 4.56 6.99
CA THR A 116 13.28 4.65 5.59
C THR A 116 12.12 5.05 4.70
N ALA A 117 10.92 4.53 5.01
CA ALA A 117 9.71 4.87 4.25
C ALA A 117 9.38 6.36 4.39
N ILE A 118 9.42 6.88 5.61
CA ILE A 118 9.14 8.30 5.87
C ILE A 118 10.17 9.19 5.18
N GLU A 119 11.45 8.82 5.24
CA GLU A 119 12.51 9.56 4.55
C GLU A 119 12.22 9.67 3.05
N TRP A 120 11.87 8.54 2.44
CA TRP A 120 11.60 8.54 1.00
C TRP A 120 10.37 9.39 0.66
N LEU A 121 9.32 9.33 1.46
CA LEU A 121 8.11 10.09 1.22
C LEU A 121 8.35 11.60 1.37
N ASN A 122 9.20 11.99 2.30
CA ASN A 122 9.51 13.39 2.55
C ASN A 122 10.58 13.95 1.60
N GLY A 123 11.26 13.09 0.89
CA GLY A 123 12.35 13.47 -0.03
C GLY A 123 11.86 13.90 -1.44
#